data_f6ed8b60e40bf8effa514107bfb9f6d2
#
_entry.id   f6ed8b60e40bf8effa514107bfb9f6d2
#
_cell.length_a   1.000
_cell.length_b   1.000
_cell.length_c   1.000
_cell.angle_alpha   90.00
_cell.angle_beta   90.00
_cell.angle_gamma   90.00
#
_symmetry.space_group_name_H-M   'P 1'
#
loop_
_entity.id
_entity.type
_entity.pdbx_description
1 polymer ?
#
loop_
_entity_poly.entity_id
_entity_poly.type
_entity_poly.pdbx_seq_one_letter_code
_entity_poly.pdbx_strand_id
1 'polypeptide(L)'
;MTHVPRHLVDAFKDQLARLVAIPSVGAEGRGQAETAATVGELLGDLGLDVELHPTAGAPVVFAERRVPGAPTVLFYNHYDVQPADPLELWKSDPFTLTERDGKLYGRGASDDKGQLVSRMIALRWLEERHGRLPFGVVFAVEGEEEIGSPNMTSYVAAQRERLASDVGFWEFGGVDAHDRPTLVCGLKGIASVDLTLRTAAHDLHSAYGPVIQNAAYRMGAAVASLRDEDGRVLIDGFYDRVREATAAEQRYLEAVPPEDDAIKAEAGVERFLAGASGSEFQRRLQLEPTLNVNGVHAGYGGPGMKTVLPASAMAKLDFRLVPDQDPHEIVPLLRAHLQRHGFGDVQAELGEEPEWPARVDPDHPFLRHAAAALEEVYGSPAVIVVSSGGSGPLHPFVETLNVPMAMLGISYPGSRVHSPNEHIRWHDVHRGTYATVRTLERWAGIGVV
;
A
#
# COMPACT_ATOMS: atom_id res chain seq x y z
N MET A 1 -0.95 30.46 -7.84
CA MET A 1 0.48 30.09 -7.77
C MET A 1 0.55 28.64 -7.34
N THR A 2 1.00 27.78 -8.24
CA THR A 2 1.06 26.29 -8.01
C THR A 2 2.41 25.84 -7.47
N HIS A 3 3.24 26.74 -6.97
CA HIS A 3 4.59 26.44 -6.50
C HIS A 3 4.71 26.72 -5.01
N VAL A 4 5.23 25.74 -4.29
CA VAL A 4 5.61 25.91 -2.88
C VAL A 4 6.57 27.09 -2.74
N PRO A 5 6.39 28.00 -1.78
CA PRO A 5 7.30 29.11 -1.53
C PRO A 5 8.75 28.66 -1.32
N ARG A 6 9.73 29.45 -1.80
CA ARG A 6 11.14 29.06 -1.79
C ARG A 6 11.66 28.59 -0.43
N HIS A 7 11.34 29.31 0.62
CA HIS A 7 11.79 28.96 1.98
C HIS A 7 11.17 27.63 2.46
N LEU A 8 9.96 27.28 2.00
CA LEU A 8 9.33 25.99 2.29
C LEU A 8 9.92 24.85 1.41
N VAL A 9 10.39 25.15 0.21
CA VAL A 9 11.17 24.21 -0.62
C VAL A 9 12.49 23.87 0.07
N ASP A 10 13.17 24.88 0.60
CA ASP A 10 14.43 24.68 1.32
C ASP A 10 14.17 23.87 2.62
N ALA A 11 13.10 24.17 3.35
CA ALA A 11 12.67 23.40 4.53
C ALA A 11 12.32 21.94 4.20
N PHE A 12 11.58 21.71 3.10
CA PHE A 12 11.27 20.35 2.60
C PHE A 12 12.55 19.54 2.38
N LYS A 13 13.51 20.13 1.66
CA LYS A 13 14.78 19.47 1.35
C LYS A 13 15.57 19.13 2.60
N ASP A 14 15.67 20.07 3.53
CA ASP A 14 16.42 19.89 4.78
C ASP A 14 15.79 18.82 5.68
N GLN A 15 14.46 18.84 5.84
CA GLN A 15 13.74 17.84 6.62
C GLN A 15 13.84 16.44 6.00
N LEU A 16 13.64 16.34 4.68
CA LEU A 16 13.79 15.06 3.98
C LEU A 16 15.23 14.53 4.06
N ALA A 17 16.23 15.39 3.94
CA ALA A 17 17.63 14.99 4.06
C ALA A 17 17.93 14.41 5.46
N ARG A 18 17.39 15.02 6.54
CA ARG A 18 17.52 14.51 7.90
C ARG A 18 16.91 13.11 8.04
N LEU A 19 15.72 12.88 7.50
CA LEU A 19 15.04 11.60 7.59
C LEU A 19 15.72 10.52 6.72
N VAL A 20 16.12 10.85 5.48
CA VAL A 20 16.81 9.92 4.58
C VAL A 20 18.17 9.48 5.15
N ALA A 21 18.87 10.37 5.88
CA ALA A 21 20.17 10.06 6.47
C ALA A 21 20.11 8.94 7.55
N ILE A 22 18.92 8.65 8.08
CA ILE A 22 18.74 7.58 9.05
C ILE A 22 18.20 6.34 8.33
N PRO A 23 18.97 5.24 8.25
CA PRO A 23 18.54 4.00 7.58
C PRO A 23 17.56 3.21 8.46
N SER A 24 16.29 3.66 8.49
CA SER A 24 15.21 3.02 9.25
C SER A 24 14.63 1.81 8.50
N VAL A 25 15.46 0.79 8.30
CA VAL A 25 15.06 -0.42 7.54
C VAL A 25 14.17 -1.30 8.42
N GLY A 26 12.87 -1.41 8.06
CA GLY A 26 11.86 -2.14 8.82
C GLY A 26 12.24 -3.60 9.07
N ALA A 27 12.61 -4.32 8.02
CA ALA A 27 13.01 -5.72 8.07
C ALA A 27 14.26 -6.01 8.95
N GLU A 28 15.10 -4.99 9.19
CA GLU A 28 16.31 -5.11 10.01
C GLU A 28 16.13 -4.57 11.45
N GLY A 29 15.02 -3.91 11.74
CA GLY A 29 14.80 -3.19 13.01
C GLY A 29 15.81 -2.07 13.27
N ARG A 30 16.50 -1.59 12.21
CA ARG A 30 17.59 -0.63 12.29
C ARG A 30 17.08 0.80 12.16
N GLY A 31 17.59 1.72 12.96
CA GLY A 31 17.29 3.16 12.85
C GLY A 31 15.90 3.59 13.30
N GLN A 32 15.05 2.67 13.75
CA GLN A 32 13.64 2.97 14.08
C GLN A 32 13.48 4.02 15.17
N ALA A 33 14.13 3.83 16.32
CA ALA A 33 14.03 4.76 17.45
C ALA A 33 14.58 6.16 17.13
N GLU A 34 15.69 6.23 16.38
CA GLU A 34 16.31 7.49 15.96
C GLU A 34 15.39 8.24 14.98
N THR A 35 14.79 7.50 14.01
CA THR A 35 13.86 8.12 13.06
C THR A 35 12.59 8.58 13.75
N ALA A 36 12.02 7.77 14.66
CA ALA A 36 10.85 8.17 15.44
C ALA A 36 11.13 9.46 16.25
N ALA A 37 12.29 9.57 16.89
CA ALA A 37 12.68 10.78 17.60
C ALA A 37 12.79 11.99 16.65
N THR A 38 13.43 11.80 15.47
CA THR A 38 13.56 12.87 14.47
C THR A 38 12.20 13.31 13.90
N VAL A 39 11.30 12.37 13.63
CA VAL A 39 9.91 12.68 13.21
C VAL A 39 9.20 13.46 14.32
N GLY A 40 9.36 13.03 15.57
CA GLY A 40 8.78 13.73 16.72
C GLY A 40 9.29 15.18 16.83
N GLU A 41 10.60 15.42 16.67
CA GLU A 41 11.16 16.79 16.64
C GLU A 41 10.51 17.64 15.52
N LEU A 42 10.44 17.10 14.28
CA LEU A 42 9.88 17.82 13.14
C LEU A 42 8.39 18.15 13.32
N LEU A 43 7.60 17.26 13.92
CA LEU A 43 6.20 17.51 14.25
C LEU A 43 6.07 18.51 15.42
N GLY A 44 6.96 18.45 16.40
CA GLY A 44 7.05 19.44 17.48
C GLY A 44 7.35 20.86 16.97
N ASP A 45 8.21 20.99 15.95
CA ASP A 45 8.50 22.27 15.27
C ASP A 45 7.29 22.87 14.53
N LEU A 46 6.24 22.08 14.30
CA LEU A 46 4.93 22.54 13.80
C LEU A 46 3.98 22.95 14.95
N GLY A 47 4.44 22.92 16.20
CA GLY A 47 3.64 23.27 17.37
C GLY A 47 2.61 22.20 17.72
N LEU A 48 2.88 20.93 17.43
CA LEU A 48 2.09 19.80 17.87
C LEU A 48 2.63 19.25 19.19
N ASP A 49 1.74 18.74 20.03
CA ASP A 49 2.09 17.95 21.21
C ASP A 49 2.46 16.54 20.76
N VAL A 50 3.68 16.11 21.04
CA VAL A 50 4.26 14.86 20.50
C VAL A 50 4.47 13.83 21.60
N GLU A 51 4.10 12.59 21.35
CA GLU A 51 4.36 11.43 22.19
C GLU A 51 4.90 10.28 21.34
N LEU A 52 5.87 9.53 21.88
CA LEU A 52 6.32 8.26 21.29
C LEU A 52 5.61 7.12 22.01
N HIS A 53 4.70 6.46 21.32
CA HIS A 53 3.93 5.36 21.87
C HIS A 53 4.65 4.05 21.59
N PRO A 54 5.07 3.30 22.62
CA PRO A 54 5.71 2.01 22.44
C PRO A 54 4.73 0.98 21.87
N THR A 55 5.21 0.14 20.98
CA THR A 55 4.53 -1.07 20.49
C THR A 55 5.35 -2.31 20.87
N ALA A 56 4.96 -3.48 20.39
CA ALA A 56 5.80 -4.67 20.52
C ALA A 56 7.06 -4.60 19.60
N GLY A 57 7.08 -3.69 18.65
CA GLY A 57 8.17 -3.45 17.70
C GLY A 57 8.61 -1.98 17.71
N ALA A 58 8.54 -1.31 16.55
CA ALA A 58 8.91 0.09 16.42
C ALA A 58 7.85 1.02 17.04
N PRO A 59 8.24 2.15 17.70
CA PRO A 59 7.28 3.05 18.31
C PRO A 59 6.45 3.80 17.26
N VAL A 60 5.18 4.07 17.58
CA VAL A 60 4.36 5.01 16.80
C VAL A 60 4.61 6.42 17.30
N VAL A 61 4.92 7.35 16.40
CA VAL A 61 4.97 8.78 16.70
C VAL A 61 3.55 9.31 16.61
N PHE A 62 2.98 9.63 17.76
CA PHE A 62 1.71 10.33 17.88
C PHE A 62 1.94 11.81 18.06
N ALA A 63 1.25 12.65 17.29
CA ALA A 63 1.32 14.08 17.49
C ALA A 63 -0.06 14.72 17.29
N GLU A 64 -0.44 15.66 18.14
CA GLU A 64 -1.74 16.30 18.03
C GLU A 64 -1.72 17.79 18.39
N ARG A 65 -2.65 18.52 17.79
CA ARG A 65 -3.07 19.84 18.22
C ARG A 65 -4.59 19.95 18.00
N ARG A 66 -5.33 19.91 19.08
CA ARG A 66 -6.78 20.01 19.02
C ARG A 66 -7.24 21.47 19.05
N VAL A 67 -8.30 21.77 18.32
CA VAL A 67 -9.00 23.06 18.34
C VAL A 67 -10.38 22.82 18.92
N PRO A 68 -10.72 23.37 20.11
CA PRO A 68 -12.01 23.12 20.74
C PRO A 68 -13.22 23.45 19.85
N GLY A 69 -14.10 22.46 19.64
CA GLY A 69 -15.31 22.62 18.84
C GLY A 69 -15.09 22.68 17.32
N ALA A 70 -13.87 22.46 16.86
CA ALA A 70 -13.55 22.40 15.44
C ALA A 70 -13.33 20.96 14.97
N PRO A 71 -13.53 20.67 13.67
CA PRO A 71 -13.21 19.35 13.10
C PRO A 71 -11.71 19.08 13.12
N THR A 72 -11.33 17.80 12.98
CA THR A 72 -9.94 17.35 13.03
C THR A 72 -9.57 16.56 11.78
N VAL A 73 -8.36 16.76 11.28
CA VAL A 73 -7.74 15.96 10.22
C VAL A 73 -6.68 15.02 10.80
N LEU A 74 -6.72 13.75 10.37
CA LEU A 74 -5.71 12.74 10.69
C LEU A 74 -4.75 12.59 9.50
N PHE A 75 -3.47 12.49 9.78
CA PHE A 75 -2.44 12.08 8.82
C PHE A 75 -1.85 10.75 9.30
N TYR A 76 -1.94 9.75 8.45
CA TYR A 76 -1.23 8.51 8.61
C TYR A 76 -0.05 8.46 7.64
N ASN A 77 1.11 8.11 8.14
CA ASN A 77 2.37 7.96 7.41
C ASN A 77 3.24 6.89 8.08
N HIS A 78 4.31 6.46 7.41
CA HIS A 78 5.32 5.63 8.02
C HIS A 78 6.72 6.22 7.85
N TYR A 79 7.65 5.81 8.72
CA TYR A 79 9.03 6.29 8.71
C TYR A 79 10.06 5.19 8.45
N ASP A 80 9.65 3.94 8.40
CA ASP A 80 10.51 2.84 7.97
C ASP A 80 10.63 2.79 6.45
N VAL A 81 11.57 2.00 5.98
CA VAL A 81 11.89 1.86 4.56
C VAL A 81 12.32 0.43 4.25
N GLN A 82 12.18 0.02 2.99
CA GLN A 82 12.75 -1.21 2.47
C GLN A 82 14.29 -1.21 2.48
N PRO A 83 14.95 -2.38 2.54
CA PRO A 83 16.39 -2.51 2.31
C PRO A 83 16.81 -1.82 1.01
N ALA A 84 18.02 -1.26 1.02
CA ALA A 84 18.54 -0.55 -0.16
C ALA A 84 19.22 -1.49 -1.17
N ASP A 85 19.33 -2.78 -0.88
CA ASP A 85 19.97 -3.74 -1.76
C ASP A 85 19.25 -3.89 -3.12
N PRO A 86 20.01 -4.17 -4.19
CA PRO A 86 21.47 -4.27 -4.27
C PRO A 86 22.15 -2.88 -4.38
N LEU A 87 23.09 -2.60 -3.46
CA LEU A 87 23.74 -1.28 -3.33
C LEU A 87 24.52 -0.85 -4.58
N GLU A 88 25.08 -1.80 -5.32
CA GLU A 88 25.88 -1.53 -6.54
C GLU A 88 25.05 -0.93 -7.68
N LEU A 89 23.72 -1.00 -7.61
CA LEU A 89 22.84 -0.40 -8.61
C LEU A 89 22.46 1.05 -8.28
N TRP A 90 22.82 1.56 -7.12
CA TRP A 90 22.61 2.96 -6.76
C TRP A 90 23.69 3.84 -7.38
N LYS A 91 23.27 4.98 -7.96
CA LYS A 91 24.18 6.00 -8.52
C LYS A 91 24.70 6.99 -7.48
N SER A 92 24.11 7.02 -6.32
CA SER A 92 24.50 7.79 -5.13
C SER A 92 24.15 6.98 -3.89
N ASP A 93 24.76 7.28 -2.75
CA ASP A 93 24.44 6.63 -1.48
C ASP A 93 22.91 6.73 -1.22
N PRO A 94 22.21 5.59 -0.97
CA PRO A 94 20.76 5.57 -0.73
C PRO A 94 20.33 6.37 0.50
N PHE A 95 21.20 6.55 1.48
CA PHE A 95 20.94 7.29 2.72
C PHE A 95 21.58 8.69 2.74
N THR A 96 21.92 9.21 1.56
CA THR A 96 22.36 10.61 1.36
C THR A 96 21.49 11.26 0.32
N LEU A 97 20.55 12.13 0.74
CA LEU A 97 19.62 12.80 -0.18
C LEU A 97 20.40 13.55 -1.26
N THR A 98 20.27 13.12 -2.49
CA THR A 98 21.03 13.67 -3.64
C THR A 98 20.10 14.31 -4.66
N GLU A 99 20.30 15.60 -4.92
CA GLU A 99 19.56 16.29 -5.97
C GLU A 99 20.31 16.22 -7.30
N ARG A 100 19.63 15.77 -8.36
CA ARG A 100 20.10 15.84 -9.76
C ARG A 100 18.92 15.81 -10.73
N ASP A 101 19.04 16.50 -11.84
CA ASP A 101 18.07 16.51 -12.94
C ASP A 101 16.62 16.81 -12.49
N GLY A 102 16.44 17.75 -11.53
CA GLY A 102 15.15 18.14 -11.01
C GLY A 102 14.48 17.09 -10.10
N LYS A 103 15.25 16.13 -9.58
CA LYS A 103 14.80 15.03 -8.75
C LYS A 103 15.62 14.93 -7.47
N LEU A 104 14.99 14.42 -6.42
CA LEU A 104 15.60 14.11 -5.14
C LEU A 104 15.68 12.59 -4.98
N TYR A 105 16.89 12.05 -4.90
CA TYR A 105 17.20 10.64 -4.80
C TYR A 105 17.56 10.26 -3.37
N GLY A 106 16.98 9.18 -2.88
CA GLY A 106 17.26 8.59 -1.58
C GLY A 106 16.24 7.50 -1.25
N ARG A 107 16.62 6.51 -0.44
CA ARG A 107 15.69 5.51 0.06
C ARG A 107 14.69 6.16 1.02
N GLY A 108 13.38 5.95 0.80
CA GLY A 108 12.31 6.65 1.53
C GLY A 108 11.95 8.02 0.95
N ALA A 109 12.60 8.47 -0.13
CA ALA A 109 12.28 9.78 -0.73
C ALA A 109 10.85 9.82 -1.29
N SER A 110 10.33 8.71 -1.81
CA SER A 110 8.98 8.56 -2.31
C SER A 110 8.08 7.80 -1.33
N ASP A 111 8.64 6.81 -0.67
CA ASP A 111 7.95 5.84 0.18
C ASP A 111 8.66 5.71 1.53
N ASP A 112 8.23 6.42 2.59
CA ASP A 112 7.13 7.40 2.68
C ASP A 112 7.61 8.74 3.28
N LYS A 113 8.92 8.84 3.62
CA LYS A 113 9.49 10.03 4.29
C LYS A 113 9.22 11.34 3.53
N GLY A 114 9.23 11.29 2.18
CA GLY A 114 8.92 12.45 1.35
C GLY A 114 7.45 12.86 1.43
N GLN A 115 6.53 11.91 1.48
CA GLN A 115 5.09 12.17 1.68
C GLN A 115 4.85 12.80 3.04
N LEU A 116 5.43 12.24 4.10
CA LEU A 116 5.34 12.78 5.46
C LEU A 116 5.81 14.25 5.50
N VAL A 117 6.98 14.53 4.93
CA VAL A 117 7.51 15.91 4.87
C VAL A 117 6.58 16.82 4.06
N SER A 118 6.00 16.33 2.96
CA SER A 118 5.02 17.07 2.16
C SER A 118 3.80 17.49 2.98
N ARG A 119 3.28 16.61 3.88
CA ARG A 119 2.17 16.92 4.80
C ARG A 119 2.55 18.01 5.80
N MET A 120 3.75 17.91 6.38
CA MET A 120 4.26 18.91 7.32
C MET A 120 4.42 20.29 6.65
N ILE A 121 4.97 20.34 5.44
CA ILE A 121 5.12 21.58 4.67
C ILE A 121 3.76 22.15 4.27
N ALA A 122 2.78 21.31 3.91
CA ALA A 122 1.43 21.77 3.59
C ALA A 122 0.75 22.46 4.78
N LEU A 123 0.89 21.91 5.99
CA LEU A 123 0.35 22.54 7.22
C LEU A 123 1.05 23.85 7.53
N ARG A 124 2.38 23.90 7.45
CA ARG A 124 3.13 25.15 7.65
C ARG A 124 2.71 26.22 6.64
N TRP A 125 2.54 25.84 5.39
CA TRP A 125 2.09 26.75 4.34
C TRP A 125 0.68 27.29 4.60
N LEU A 126 -0.24 26.46 5.07
CA LEU A 126 -1.57 26.88 5.48
C LEU A 126 -1.52 27.90 6.63
N GLU A 127 -0.67 27.65 7.64
CA GLU A 127 -0.52 28.59 8.77
C GLU A 127 0.07 29.93 8.34
N GLU A 128 1.04 29.93 7.44
CA GLU A 128 1.59 31.19 6.88
C GLU A 128 0.55 31.98 6.08
N ARG A 129 -0.38 31.28 5.41
CA ARG A 129 -1.43 31.92 4.60
C ARG A 129 -2.60 32.45 5.42
N HIS A 130 -2.99 31.73 6.46
CA HIS A 130 -4.24 31.99 7.18
C HIS A 130 -4.04 32.32 8.65
N GLY A 131 -2.81 32.29 9.15
CA GLY A 131 -2.52 32.34 10.57
C GLY A 131 -2.90 31.03 11.25
N ARG A 132 -3.71 31.08 12.31
CA ARG A 132 -4.11 29.86 13.04
C ARG A 132 -5.07 29.00 12.21
N LEU A 133 -4.81 27.69 12.11
CA LEU A 133 -5.69 26.73 11.46
C LEU A 133 -7.04 26.61 12.21
N PRO A 134 -8.18 26.59 11.51
CA PRO A 134 -9.51 26.48 12.13
C PRO A 134 -9.91 25.03 12.41
N PHE A 135 -8.98 24.08 12.38
CA PHE A 135 -9.20 22.66 12.60
C PHE A 135 -8.07 22.03 13.43
N GLY A 136 -8.38 20.92 14.07
CA GLY A 136 -7.40 20.11 14.77
C GLY A 136 -6.57 19.27 13.81
N VAL A 137 -5.37 18.89 14.23
CA VAL A 137 -4.44 18.04 13.47
C VAL A 137 -3.99 16.89 14.35
N VAL A 138 -3.98 15.69 13.80
CA VAL A 138 -3.45 14.47 14.42
C VAL A 138 -2.53 13.77 13.42
N PHE A 139 -1.39 13.31 13.88
CA PHE A 139 -0.50 12.41 13.15
C PHE A 139 -0.40 11.07 13.89
N ALA A 140 -0.43 10.00 13.12
CA ALA A 140 -0.02 8.65 13.52
C ALA A 140 1.04 8.19 12.51
N VAL A 141 2.30 8.11 12.94
CA VAL A 141 3.43 7.76 12.05
C VAL A 141 4.10 6.52 12.60
N GLU A 142 3.99 5.41 11.90
CA GLU A 142 4.54 4.12 12.32
C GLU A 142 5.93 3.83 11.74
N GLY A 143 6.56 2.76 12.19
CA GLY A 143 7.87 2.32 11.73
C GLY A 143 7.92 0.85 11.33
N GLU A 144 6.80 0.27 10.95
CA GLU A 144 6.67 -1.16 10.62
C GLU A 144 5.76 -1.41 9.40
N GLU A 145 5.46 -0.36 8.60
CA GLU A 145 4.60 -0.50 7.41
C GLU A 145 5.20 -1.48 6.41
N GLU A 146 6.49 -1.35 6.16
CA GLU A 146 7.25 -2.14 5.18
C GLU A 146 7.42 -3.63 5.57
N ILE A 147 6.93 -4.00 6.74
CA ILE A 147 6.84 -5.40 7.22
C ILE A 147 5.40 -5.81 7.58
N GLY A 148 4.39 -5.09 7.03
CA GLY A 148 2.97 -5.44 7.14
C GLY A 148 2.28 -4.89 8.39
N SER A 149 2.79 -3.84 9.02
CA SER A 149 2.15 -3.10 10.13
C SER A 149 1.60 -3.98 11.26
N PRO A 150 2.37 -4.93 11.81
CA PRO A 150 1.86 -5.95 12.74
C PRO A 150 1.24 -5.36 14.01
N ASN A 151 1.58 -4.12 14.36
CA ASN A 151 1.10 -3.47 15.56
C ASN A 151 0.01 -2.41 15.31
N MET A 152 -0.26 -2.01 14.06
CA MET A 152 -1.11 -0.84 13.77
C MET A 152 -2.59 -1.09 14.10
N THR A 153 -3.14 -2.25 13.78
CA THR A 153 -4.54 -2.58 14.10
C THR A 153 -4.81 -2.49 15.60
N SER A 154 -3.94 -3.09 16.41
CA SER A 154 -4.07 -3.05 17.87
C SER A 154 -3.82 -1.66 18.45
N TYR A 155 -2.88 -0.91 17.88
CA TYR A 155 -2.59 0.48 18.25
C TYR A 155 -3.80 1.39 18.00
N VAL A 156 -4.39 1.34 16.80
CA VAL A 156 -5.57 2.15 16.45
C VAL A 156 -6.74 1.82 17.37
N ALA A 157 -6.98 0.54 17.66
CA ALA A 157 -8.02 0.14 18.59
C ALA A 157 -7.80 0.68 20.01
N ALA A 158 -6.56 0.62 20.51
CA ALA A 158 -6.19 1.12 21.84
C ALA A 158 -6.22 2.66 21.94
N GLN A 159 -5.89 3.38 20.87
CA GLN A 159 -5.84 4.84 20.82
C GLN A 159 -7.07 5.47 20.14
N ARG A 160 -8.19 4.72 20.03
CA ARG A 160 -9.37 5.12 19.27
C ARG A 160 -9.87 6.54 19.59
N GLU A 161 -9.94 6.91 20.86
CA GLU A 161 -10.42 8.23 21.26
C GLU A 161 -9.45 9.35 20.88
N ARG A 162 -8.14 9.09 20.95
CA ARG A 162 -7.12 10.06 20.60
C ARG A 162 -6.92 10.22 19.10
N LEU A 163 -7.14 9.15 18.33
CA LEU A 163 -7.09 9.18 16.86
C LEU A 163 -8.39 9.64 16.22
N ALA A 164 -9.50 9.77 16.99
CA ALA A 164 -10.79 10.20 16.47
C ALA A 164 -10.67 11.52 15.68
N SER A 165 -11.08 11.49 14.42
CA SER A 165 -10.94 12.59 13.46
C SER A 165 -12.09 12.55 12.46
N ASP A 166 -12.39 13.69 11.83
CA ASP A 166 -13.50 13.81 10.89
C ASP A 166 -13.13 13.36 9.48
N VAL A 167 -11.85 13.52 9.12
CA VAL A 167 -11.26 13.15 7.82
C VAL A 167 -9.80 12.81 7.99
N GLY A 168 -9.20 12.17 6.98
CA GLY A 168 -7.77 11.88 7.04
C GLY A 168 -7.09 11.80 5.68
N PHE A 169 -5.76 11.82 5.73
CA PHE A 169 -4.89 11.55 4.61
C PHE A 169 -4.11 10.27 4.88
N TRP A 170 -4.14 9.39 3.90
CA TRP A 170 -3.29 8.22 3.85
C TRP A 170 -1.92 8.57 3.28
N GLU A 171 -0.91 7.84 3.65
CA GLU A 171 0.50 8.06 3.34
C GLU A 171 0.78 8.31 1.86
N PHE A 172 0.28 7.47 0.96
CA PHE A 172 0.68 7.39 -0.43
C PHE A 172 -0.27 8.17 -1.38
N GLY A 173 0.22 8.46 -2.58
CA GLY A 173 -0.55 9.06 -3.68
C GLY A 173 0.34 9.86 -4.63
N GLY A 174 -0.24 10.32 -5.74
CA GLY A 174 0.51 11.10 -6.72
C GLY A 174 -0.16 11.23 -8.08
N VAL A 175 0.59 10.91 -9.14
CA VAL A 175 0.11 10.97 -10.53
C VAL A 175 0.28 9.61 -11.23
N ASP A 176 -0.46 9.43 -12.31
CA ASP A 176 -0.33 8.28 -13.21
C ASP A 176 0.81 8.45 -14.24
N ALA A 177 0.94 7.48 -15.16
CA ALA A 177 1.97 7.48 -16.21
C ALA A 177 1.87 8.67 -17.19
N HIS A 178 0.74 9.37 -17.22
CA HIS A 178 0.48 10.54 -18.06
C HIS A 178 0.50 11.86 -17.27
N ASP A 179 1.06 11.86 -16.07
CA ASP A 179 1.08 13.00 -15.13
C ASP A 179 -0.32 13.53 -14.75
N ARG A 180 -1.37 12.70 -14.87
CA ARG A 180 -2.71 13.04 -14.38
C ARG A 180 -2.77 12.76 -12.87
N PRO A 181 -3.36 13.66 -12.07
CA PRO A 181 -3.48 13.42 -10.64
C PRO A 181 -4.38 12.21 -10.36
N THR A 182 -4.00 11.39 -9.39
CA THR A 182 -4.80 10.26 -8.95
C THR A 182 -5.36 10.53 -7.55
N LEU A 183 -6.58 10.08 -7.31
CA LEU A 183 -7.17 10.00 -5.97
C LEU A 183 -7.58 8.54 -5.74
N VAL A 184 -6.87 7.86 -4.87
CA VAL A 184 -7.14 6.47 -4.52
C VAL A 184 -8.08 6.43 -3.31
N CYS A 185 -9.13 5.60 -3.39
CA CYS A 185 -10.21 5.57 -2.40
C CYS A 185 -10.19 4.30 -1.53
N GLY A 186 -9.31 3.34 -1.83
CA GLY A 186 -9.26 2.09 -1.09
C GLY A 186 -8.06 1.22 -1.45
N LEU A 187 -7.81 0.23 -0.61
CA LEU A 187 -6.77 -0.79 -0.78
C LEU A 187 -7.38 -2.18 -0.69
N LYS A 188 -6.80 -3.13 -1.41
CA LYS A 188 -7.10 -4.54 -1.21
C LYS A 188 -6.45 -5.05 0.07
N GLY A 189 -7.09 -6.04 0.68
CA GLY A 189 -6.44 -6.84 1.72
C GLY A 189 -5.50 -7.88 1.09
N ILE A 190 -4.69 -8.50 1.94
CA ILE A 190 -3.83 -9.61 1.55
C ILE A 190 -3.85 -10.71 2.60
N ALA A 191 -3.92 -11.97 2.14
CA ALA A 191 -3.65 -13.15 2.95
C ALA A 191 -2.61 -14.02 2.24
N SER A 192 -1.42 -14.14 2.82
CA SER A 192 -0.37 -15.02 2.33
C SER A 192 -0.54 -16.40 2.93
N VAL A 193 -0.45 -17.46 2.11
CA VAL A 193 -0.67 -18.84 2.56
C VAL A 193 0.44 -19.75 2.05
N ASP A 194 1.02 -20.51 2.96
CA ASP A 194 1.96 -21.58 2.64
C ASP A 194 1.22 -22.93 2.55
N LEU A 195 1.36 -23.59 1.40
CA LEU A 195 0.96 -24.97 1.22
C LEU A 195 2.17 -25.87 1.40
N THR A 196 2.04 -26.90 2.21
CA THR A 196 3.08 -27.92 2.38
C THR A 196 2.53 -29.32 2.24
N LEU A 197 3.33 -30.23 1.69
CA LEU A 197 2.97 -31.61 1.48
C LEU A 197 4.17 -32.52 1.66
N ARG A 198 3.95 -33.67 2.31
CA ARG A 198 4.93 -34.73 2.39
C ARG A 198 4.27 -36.08 2.05
N THR A 199 4.82 -36.80 1.05
CA THR A 199 4.28 -38.08 0.55
C THR A 199 5.19 -39.29 0.88
N ALA A 200 6.43 -39.03 1.27
CA ALA A 200 7.39 -40.04 1.68
C ALA A 200 8.35 -39.53 2.77
N ALA A 201 9.04 -40.41 3.45
CA ALA A 201 10.00 -40.06 4.50
C ALA A 201 11.24 -39.33 3.96
N HIS A 202 11.68 -39.66 2.74
CA HIS A 202 12.83 -39.07 2.03
C HIS A 202 12.62 -39.21 0.53
N ASP A 203 13.40 -38.50 -0.25
CA ASP A 203 13.44 -38.62 -1.69
C ASP A 203 13.81 -40.05 -2.11
N LEU A 204 13.16 -40.55 -3.13
CA LEU A 204 13.35 -41.90 -3.63
C LEU A 204 13.83 -41.88 -5.07
N HIS A 205 14.31 -43.04 -5.55
CA HIS A 205 14.58 -43.19 -6.97
C HIS A 205 13.28 -43.12 -7.79
N SER A 206 13.28 -42.44 -8.93
CA SER A 206 12.09 -42.22 -9.76
C SER A 206 11.44 -43.53 -10.26
N ALA A 207 12.16 -44.66 -10.23
CA ALA A 207 11.62 -45.99 -10.54
C ALA A 207 10.44 -46.39 -9.64
N TYR A 208 10.30 -45.81 -8.45
CA TYR A 208 9.13 -46.03 -7.57
C TYR A 208 7.89 -45.24 -7.96
N GLY A 209 7.96 -44.40 -9.00
CA GLY A 209 6.84 -43.58 -9.48
C GLY A 209 5.53 -44.31 -9.73
N PRO A 210 5.52 -45.59 -10.22
CA PRO A 210 4.25 -46.32 -10.40
C PRO A 210 3.55 -46.73 -9.09
N VAL A 211 4.24 -46.69 -7.95
CA VAL A 211 3.72 -47.26 -6.68
C VAL A 211 3.79 -46.31 -5.50
N ILE A 212 4.49 -45.17 -5.62
CA ILE A 212 4.61 -44.16 -4.58
C ILE A 212 4.16 -42.81 -5.14
N GLN A 213 3.33 -42.12 -4.38
CA GLN A 213 2.83 -40.81 -4.76
C GLN A 213 3.99 -39.80 -4.83
N ASN A 214 4.14 -39.15 -5.97
CA ASN A 214 5.09 -38.06 -6.18
C ASN A 214 4.52 -36.74 -5.63
N ALA A 215 5.25 -36.09 -4.70
CA ALA A 215 4.79 -34.86 -4.06
C ALA A 215 4.62 -33.71 -5.07
N ALA A 216 5.46 -33.63 -6.12
CA ALA A 216 5.36 -32.58 -7.13
C ALA A 216 4.05 -32.68 -7.94
N TYR A 217 3.67 -33.87 -8.40
CA TYR A 217 2.40 -34.08 -9.12
C TYR A 217 1.20 -33.78 -8.22
N ARG A 218 1.27 -34.20 -6.96
CA ARG A 218 0.16 -34.00 -6.02
C ARG A 218 -0.03 -32.52 -5.68
N MET A 219 1.06 -31.79 -5.38
CA MET A 219 0.99 -30.35 -5.15
C MET A 219 0.52 -29.59 -6.39
N GLY A 220 1.05 -29.93 -7.58
CA GLY A 220 0.61 -29.30 -8.83
C GLY A 220 -0.90 -29.51 -9.11
N ALA A 221 -1.43 -30.70 -8.84
CA ALA A 221 -2.85 -30.99 -8.97
C ALA A 221 -3.70 -30.21 -7.94
N ALA A 222 -3.24 -30.10 -6.69
CA ALA A 222 -3.89 -29.32 -5.66
C ALA A 222 -3.97 -27.84 -6.06
N VAL A 223 -2.84 -27.23 -6.45
CA VAL A 223 -2.79 -25.83 -6.90
C VAL A 223 -3.68 -25.60 -8.15
N ALA A 224 -3.64 -26.50 -9.13
CA ALA A 224 -4.48 -26.41 -10.33
C ALA A 224 -5.98 -26.49 -10.03
N SER A 225 -6.40 -27.07 -8.90
CA SER A 225 -7.81 -27.12 -8.51
C SER A 225 -8.35 -25.80 -7.97
N LEU A 226 -7.48 -24.85 -7.61
CA LEU A 226 -7.88 -23.62 -6.91
C LEU A 226 -8.43 -22.52 -7.82
N ARG A 227 -8.12 -22.55 -9.12
CA ARG A 227 -8.48 -21.49 -10.07
C ARG A 227 -8.70 -22.07 -11.48
N ASP A 228 -9.64 -21.51 -12.23
CA ASP A 228 -9.84 -21.86 -13.62
C ASP A 228 -8.89 -21.08 -14.58
N GLU A 229 -9.00 -21.36 -15.88
CA GLU A 229 -8.17 -20.75 -16.93
C GLU A 229 -8.46 -19.25 -17.10
N ASP A 230 -9.67 -18.79 -16.76
CA ASP A 230 -10.09 -17.39 -16.82
C ASP A 230 -9.73 -16.58 -15.57
N GLY A 231 -9.12 -17.25 -14.58
CA GLY A 231 -8.64 -16.61 -13.35
C GLY A 231 -9.62 -16.61 -12.19
N ARG A 232 -10.81 -17.23 -12.36
CA ARG A 232 -11.79 -17.33 -11.28
C ARG A 232 -11.32 -18.32 -10.21
N VAL A 233 -11.36 -17.90 -8.96
CA VAL A 233 -11.06 -18.77 -7.81
C VAL A 233 -12.19 -19.79 -7.65
N LEU A 234 -11.84 -21.07 -7.52
CA LEU A 234 -12.79 -22.20 -7.44
C LEU A 234 -13.04 -22.68 -6.01
N ILE A 235 -12.57 -21.91 -5.02
CA ILE A 235 -12.79 -22.21 -3.59
C ILE A 235 -14.24 -21.81 -3.24
N ASP A 236 -15.05 -22.77 -2.82
CA ASP A 236 -16.43 -22.51 -2.43
C ASP A 236 -16.48 -21.55 -1.24
N GLY A 237 -17.40 -20.57 -1.28
CA GLY A 237 -17.52 -19.52 -0.28
C GLY A 237 -16.58 -18.32 -0.50
N PHE A 238 -15.58 -18.41 -1.38
CA PHE A 238 -14.60 -17.33 -1.58
C PHE A 238 -15.25 -16.01 -2.02
N TYR A 239 -16.31 -16.06 -2.80
CA TYR A 239 -17.02 -14.86 -3.30
C TYR A 239 -18.27 -14.49 -2.49
N ASP A 240 -18.66 -15.25 -1.45
CA ASP A 240 -19.95 -15.06 -0.79
C ASP A 240 -20.11 -13.66 -0.15
N ARG A 241 -19.02 -13.04 0.23
CA ARG A 241 -19.01 -11.68 0.81
C ARG A 241 -18.61 -10.59 -0.18
N VAL A 242 -18.27 -10.94 -1.42
CA VAL A 242 -17.87 -9.95 -2.42
C VAL A 242 -19.09 -9.19 -2.90
N ARG A 243 -19.14 -7.89 -2.60
CA ARG A 243 -20.25 -7.04 -3.03
C ARG A 243 -20.05 -6.55 -4.47
N GLU A 244 -21.13 -6.33 -5.17
CA GLU A 244 -21.12 -5.69 -6.48
C GLU A 244 -20.69 -4.22 -6.37
N ALA A 245 -20.17 -3.68 -7.49
CA ALA A 245 -19.86 -2.27 -7.61
C ALA A 245 -21.11 -1.41 -7.45
N THR A 246 -21.03 -0.35 -6.66
CA THR A 246 -22.07 0.67 -6.60
C THR A 246 -22.16 1.45 -7.92
N ALA A 247 -23.27 2.15 -8.14
CA ALA A 247 -23.40 3.01 -9.33
C ALA A 247 -22.34 4.13 -9.38
N ALA A 248 -21.87 4.60 -8.23
CA ALA A 248 -20.78 5.57 -8.13
C ALA A 248 -19.46 4.96 -8.57
N GLU A 249 -19.12 3.80 -8.02
CA GLU A 249 -17.90 3.05 -8.36
C GLU A 249 -17.87 2.71 -9.86
N GLN A 250 -18.99 2.21 -10.40
CA GLN A 250 -19.09 1.90 -11.84
C GLN A 250 -18.80 3.13 -12.72
N ARG A 251 -19.36 4.30 -12.39
CA ARG A 251 -19.07 5.56 -13.12
C ARG A 251 -17.58 5.89 -13.13
N TYR A 252 -16.91 5.73 -11.98
CA TYR A 252 -15.48 6.02 -11.89
C TYR A 252 -14.64 5.01 -12.65
N LEU A 253 -14.98 3.72 -12.62
CA LEU A 253 -14.30 2.70 -13.42
C LEU A 253 -14.41 2.96 -14.93
N GLU A 254 -15.60 3.39 -15.39
CA GLU A 254 -15.84 3.75 -16.79
C GLU A 254 -15.12 5.03 -17.22
N ALA A 255 -14.86 5.93 -16.25
CA ALA A 255 -14.14 7.19 -16.49
C ALA A 255 -12.61 7.04 -16.50
N VAL A 256 -12.06 5.91 -16.02
CA VAL A 256 -10.62 5.68 -16.08
C VAL A 256 -10.18 5.63 -17.54
N PRO A 257 -9.25 6.48 -17.97
CA PRO A 257 -8.77 6.44 -19.34
C PRO A 257 -8.12 5.08 -19.68
N PRO A 258 -8.38 4.52 -20.86
CA PRO A 258 -7.83 3.23 -21.24
C PRO A 258 -6.31 3.29 -21.41
N GLU A 259 -5.61 2.38 -20.74
CA GLU A 259 -4.15 2.21 -20.81
C GLU A 259 -3.76 0.79 -21.23
N ASP A 260 -4.71 0.01 -21.70
CA ASP A 260 -4.57 -1.42 -22.01
C ASP A 260 -3.34 -1.72 -22.86
N ASP A 261 -3.11 -0.95 -23.93
CA ASP A 261 -1.99 -1.18 -24.85
C ASP A 261 -0.63 -0.85 -24.22
N ALA A 262 -0.58 0.21 -23.38
CA ALA A 262 0.64 0.57 -22.67
C ALA A 262 1.00 -0.51 -21.63
N ILE A 263 0.02 -0.98 -20.86
CA ILE A 263 0.21 -2.04 -19.86
C ILE A 263 0.60 -3.36 -20.53
N LYS A 264 -0.04 -3.73 -21.65
CA LYS A 264 0.33 -4.94 -22.42
C LYS A 264 1.78 -4.86 -22.93
N ALA A 265 2.17 -3.68 -23.44
CA ALA A 265 3.53 -3.48 -23.94
C ALA A 265 4.58 -3.55 -22.81
N GLU A 266 4.29 -2.96 -21.64
CA GLU A 266 5.17 -3.01 -20.48
C GLU A 266 5.31 -4.44 -19.93
N ALA A 267 4.17 -5.15 -19.80
CA ALA A 267 4.15 -6.53 -19.32
C ALA A 267 4.65 -7.55 -20.35
N GLY A 268 4.79 -7.17 -21.62
CA GLY A 268 5.20 -8.08 -22.70
C GLY A 268 4.13 -9.13 -23.06
N VAL A 269 2.84 -8.82 -22.88
CA VAL A 269 1.74 -9.74 -23.14
C VAL A 269 0.88 -9.26 -24.31
N GLU A 270 0.34 -10.18 -25.09
CA GLU A 270 -0.55 -9.86 -26.23
C GLU A 270 -2.00 -9.58 -25.78
N ARG A 271 -2.43 -10.22 -24.70
CA ARG A 271 -3.80 -10.12 -24.17
C ARG A 271 -3.79 -10.27 -22.64
N PHE A 272 -4.77 -9.65 -22.01
CA PHE A 272 -5.07 -9.89 -20.60
C PHE A 272 -5.86 -11.17 -20.41
N LEU A 273 -5.84 -11.67 -19.17
CA LEU A 273 -6.58 -12.85 -18.74
C LEU A 273 -8.08 -12.69 -19.07
N ALA A 274 -8.72 -13.75 -19.54
CA ALA A 274 -10.13 -13.78 -19.99
C ALA A 274 -10.48 -12.70 -21.03
N GLY A 275 -9.50 -12.10 -21.72
CA GLY A 275 -9.72 -11.04 -22.72
C GLY A 275 -10.22 -9.72 -22.15
N ALA A 276 -10.03 -9.47 -20.85
CA ALA A 276 -10.45 -8.22 -20.21
C ALA A 276 -9.86 -6.99 -20.92
N SER A 277 -10.63 -5.91 -21.00
CA SER A 277 -10.20 -4.63 -21.60
C SER A 277 -11.06 -3.48 -21.11
N GLY A 278 -10.54 -2.24 -21.17
CA GLY A 278 -11.26 -1.02 -20.80
C GLY A 278 -11.82 -1.06 -19.38
N SER A 279 -13.11 -0.75 -19.22
CA SER A 279 -13.74 -0.72 -17.89
C SER A 279 -13.81 -2.10 -17.22
N GLU A 280 -13.88 -3.19 -17.99
CA GLU A 280 -13.84 -4.55 -17.43
C GLU A 280 -12.45 -4.89 -16.88
N PHE A 281 -11.37 -4.44 -17.55
CA PHE A 281 -10.02 -4.55 -17.00
C PHE A 281 -9.92 -3.78 -15.67
N GLN A 282 -10.43 -2.56 -15.62
CA GLN A 282 -10.43 -1.74 -14.41
C GLN A 282 -11.26 -2.37 -13.29
N ARG A 283 -12.42 -2.92 -13.62
CA ARG A 283 -13.29 -3.60 -12.65
C ARG A 283 -12.58 -4.80 -12.03
N ARG A 284 -11.96 -5.65 -12.85
CA ARG A 284 -11.20 -6.80 -12.34
C ARG A 284 -9.99 -6.37 -11.49
N LEU A 285 -9.22 -5.41 -12.00
CA LEU A 285 -8.04 -4.93 -11.29
C LEU A 285 -8.38 -4.34 -9.91
N GLN A 286 -9.45 -3.53 -9.84
CA GLN A 286 -9.78 -2.77 -8.65
C GLN A 286 -10.76 -3.48 -7.71
N LEU A 287 -11.74 -4.24 -8.23
CA LEU A 287 -12.87 -4.74 -7.43
C LEU A 287 -12.99 -6.25 -7.35
N GLU A 288 -12.20 -7.04 -8.08
CA GLU A 288 -12.21 -8.49 -7.93
C GLU A 288 -11.13 -8.98 -6.97
N PRO A 289 -11.46 -9.92 -6.07
CA PRO A 289 -10.45 -10.61 -5.29
C PRO A 289 -9.70 -11.60 -6.20
N THR A 290 -8.45 -11.90 -5.84
CA THR A 290 -7.60 -12.78 -6.64
C THR A 290 -6.91 -13.83 -5.78
N LEU A 291 -6.52 -14.93 -6.42
CA LEU A 291 -5.54 -15.90 -5.92
C LEU A 291 -4.38 -15.94 -6.89
N ASN A 292 -3.19 -15.73 -6.38
CA ASN A 292 -1.95 -15.84 -7.11
C ASN A 292 -1.04 -16.93 -6.54
N VAL A 293 -0.19 -17.51 -7.37
CA VAL A 293 0.84 -18.48 -6.97
C VAL A 293 2.20 -17.82 -7.09
N ASN A 294 2.81 -17.49 -5.96
CA ASN A 294 4.09 -16.80 -5.88
C ASN A 294 5.27 -17.73 -6.15
N GLY A 295 5.10 -19.01 -5.83
CA GLY A 295 6.12 -20.00 -6.05
C GLY A 295 5.63 -21.42 -5.80
N VAL A 296 6.24 -22.38 -6.54
CA VAL A 296 6.06 -23.82 -6.31
C VAL A 296 7.43 -24.45 -6.30
N HIS A 297 7.73 -25.26 -5.29
CA HIS A 297 9.00 -25.93 -5.16
C HIS A 297 8.83 -27.41 -4.83
N ALA A 298 9.49 -28.26 -5.64
CA ALA A 298 9.55 -29.71 -5.40
C ALA A 298 10.70 -30.33 -6.18
N GLY A 299 11.39 -31.28 -5.59
CA GLY A 299 12.42 -32.09 -6.26
C GLY A 299 13.71 -31.32 -6.57
N TYR A 300 14.33 -31.64 -7.69
CA TYR A 300 15.66 -31.14 -8.07
C TYR A 300 15.57 -30.09 -9.18
N GLY A 301 16.01 -28.87 -8.87
CA GLY A 301 16.08 -27.74 -9.82
C GLY A 301 17.51 -27.32 -10.20
N GLY A 302 18.55 -28.09 -9.83
CA GLY A 302 19.95 -27.81 -10.16
C GLY A 302 20.33 -28.20 -11.59
N PRO A 303 21.57 -27.91 -12.02
CA PRO A 303 22.09 -28.30 -13.33
C PRO A 303 22.11 -29.82 -13.55
N GLY A 304 21.83 -30.24 -14.78
CA GLY A 304 21.82 -31.66 -15.15
C GLY A 304 20.51 -32.38 -14.75
N MET A 305 20.54 -33.70 -14.73
CA MET A 305 19.40 -34.57 -14.45
C MET A 305 19.59 -35.36 -13.17
N LYS A 306 18.61 -35.36 -12.28
CA LYS A 306 18.51 -36.22 -11.13
C LYS A 306 17.22 -37.02 -11.20
N THR A 307 17.32 -38.37 -11.35
CA THR A 307 16.13 -39.24 -11.44
C THR A 307 15.54 -39.48 -10.05
N VAL A 308 14.84 -38.49 -9.52
CA VAL A 308 14.32 -38.47 -8.16
C VAL A 308 12.79 -38.43 -8.16
N LEU A 309 12.15 -39.09 -7.19
CA LEU A 309 10.80 -38.93 -6.75
C LEU A 309 10.80 -38.07 -5.49
N PRO A 310 10.40 -36.80 -5.54
CA PRO A 310 10.46 -35.93 -4.37
C PRO A 310 9.47 -36.36 -3.30
N ALA A 311 9.96 -36.39 -2.05
CA ALA A 311 9.18 -36.75 -0.88
C ALA A 311 8.30 -35.58 -0.37
N SER A 312 8.65 -34.35 -0.71
CA SER A 312 7.95 -33.15 -0.26
C SER A 312 7.78 -32.14 -1.38
N ALA A 313 6.78 -31.29 -1.24
CA ALA A 313 6.53 -30.14 -2.09
C ALA A 313 5.97 -28.99 -1.25
N MET A 314 6.14 -27.75 -1.72
CA MET A 314 5.52 -26.56 -1.16
C MET A 314 5.02 -25.63 -2.25
N ALA A 315 4.02 -24.81 -1.93
CA ALA A 315 3.62 -23.69 -2.75
C ALA A 315 3.35 -22.47 -1.85
N LYS A 316 3.66 -21.30 -2.36
CA LYS A 316 3.33 -20.01 -1.74
C LYS A 316 2.22 -19.34 -2.54
N LEU A 317 1.18 -18.95 -1.85
CA LEU A 317 0.01 -18.31 -2.43
C LEU A 317 -0.18 -16.93 -1.80
N ASP A 318 -0.74 -15.98 -2.54
CA ASP A 318 -1.37 -14.81 -1.98
C ASP A 318 -2.80 -14.66 -2.50
N PHE A 319 -3.66 -14.15 -1.62
CA PHE A 319 -5.03 -13.79 -1.91
C PHE A 319 -5.15 -12.28 -1.75
N ARG A 320 -5.45 -11.56 -2.83
CA ARG A 320 -5.86 -10.16 -2.73
C ARG A 320 -7.34 -10.10 -2.49
N LEU A 321 -7.75 -9.46 -1.40
CA LEU A 321 -9.11 -9.43 -0.91
C LEU A 321 -9.75 -8.08 -1.16
N VAL A 322 -11.08 -8.06 -1.29
CA VAL A 322 -11.87 -6.84 -1.46
C VAL A 322 -12.74 -6.61 -0.21
N PRO A 323 -13.25 -5.37 0.02
CA PRO A 323 -14.09 -5.08 1.18
C PRO A 323 -15.16 -6.14 1.45
N ASP A 324 -15.45 -6.36 2.73
CA ASP A 324 -16.35 -7.37 3.31
C ASP A 324 -15.79 -8.80 3.35
N GLN A 325 -14.67 -9.11 2.68
CA GLN A 325 -13.98 -10.39 2.87
C GLN A 325 -13.13 -10.38 4.15
N ASP A 326 -13.25 -11.44 4.95
CA ASP A 326 -12.45 -11.67 6.15
C ASP A 326 -11.19 -12.47 5.77
N PRO A 327 -9.98 -11.89 5.91
CA PRO A 327 -8.75 -12.59 5.55
C PRO A 327 -8.49 -13.84 6.39
N HIS A 328 -9.02 -13.93 7.61
CA HIS A 328 -8.88 -15.12 8.45
C HIS A 328 -9.76 -16.30 8.01
N GLU A 329 -10.80 -16.07 7.18
CA GLU A 329 -11.61 -17.12 6.60
C GLU A 329 -10.90 -17.85 5.43
N ILE A 330 -9.84 -17.26 4.85
CA ILE A 330 -9.18 -17.81 3.65
C ILE A 330 -8.61 -19.21 3.91
N VAL A 331 -7.86 -19.41 4.98
CA VAL A 331 -7.28 -20.73 5.29
C VAL A 331 -8.35 -21.79 5.60
N PRO A 332 -9.39 -21.54 6.40
CA PRO A 332 -10.52 -22.44 6.55
C PRO A 332 -11.20 -22.84 5.23
N LEU A 333 -11.50 -21.89 4.37
CA LEU A 333 -12.11 -22.13 3.06
C LEU A 333 -11.20 -22.97 2.15
N LEU A 334 -9.91 -22.64 2.11
CA LEU A 334 -8.91 -23.37 1.33
C LEU A 334 -8.76 -24.83 1.83
N ARG A 335 -8.69 -25.04 3.14
CA ARG A 335 -8.63 -26.40 3.71
C ARG A 335 -9.87 -27.21 3.36
N ALA A 336 -11.05 -26.60 3.43
CA ALA A 336 -12.29 -27.27 3.04
C ALA A 336 -12.30 -27.65 1.56
N HIS A 337 -11.81 -26.77 0.67
CA HIS A 337 -11.65 -27.04 -0.74
C HIS A 337 -10.67 -28.21 -0.97
N LEU A 338 -9.48 -28.16 -0.38
CA LEU A 338 -8.46 -29.22 -0.51
C LEU A 338 -9.02 -30.57 -0.04
N GLN A 339 -9.70 -30.61 1.10
CA GLN A 339 -10.32 -31.84 1.60
C GLN A 339 -11.39 -32.40 0.65
N ARG A 340 -12.25 -31.53 0.11
CA ARG A 340 -13.34 -31.93 -0.82
C ARG A 340 -12.79 -32.48 -2.14
N HIS A 341 -11.69 -31.92 -2.63
CA HIS A 341 -11.07 -32.35 -3.89
C HIS A 341 -10.04 -33.49 -3.70
N GLY A 342 -10.01 -34.09 -2.49
CA GLY A 342 -9.15 -35.24 -2.21
C GLY A 342 -7.68 -34.89 -1.92
N PHE A 343 -7.39 -33.63 -1.58
CA PHE A 343 -6.05 -33.12 -1.22
C PHE A 343 -5.92 -32.81 0.27
N GLY A 344 -6.65 -33.53 1.13
CA GLY A 344 -6.63 -33.30 2.58
C GLY A 344 -5.29 -33.58 3.28
N ASP A 345 -4.31 -34.13 2.58
CA ASP A 345 -2.93 -34.29 3.02
C ASP A 345 -2.04 -33.05 2.75
N VAL A 346 -2.52 -32.09 1.97
CA VAL A 346 -1.88 -30.77 1.79
C VAL A 346 -2.24 -29.89 2.99
N GLN A 347 -1.21 -29.45 3.71
CA GLN A 347 -1.39 -28.51 4.82
C GLN A 347 -1.40 -27.09 4.26
N ALA A 348 -2.27 -26.22 4.80
CA ALA A 348 -2.38 -24.81 4.46
C ALA A 348 -2.30 -24.00 5.76
N GLU A 349 -1.37 -23.03 5.81
CA GLU A 349 -1.12 -22.17 6.97
C GLU A 349 -0.94 -20.73 6.51
N LEU A 350 -1.38 -19.77 7.32
CA LEU A 350 -1.03 -18.36 7.09
C LEU A 350 0.47 -18.18 7.23
N GLY A 351 1.08 -17.47 6.27
CA GLY A 351 2.50 -17.15 6.29
C GLY A 351 2.82 -15.98 7.21
N GLU A 352 1.98 -14.95 7.17
CA GLU A 352 2.13 -13.71 7.93
C GLU A 352 0.75 -13.22 8.41
N GLU A 353 0.72 -12.23 9.32
CA GLU A 353 -0.53 -11.61 9.73
C GLU A 353 -1.19 -10.94 8.51
N PRO A 354 -2.47 -11.23 8.23
CA PRO A 354 -3.10 -10.73 7.02
C PRO A 354 -3.56 -9.28 7.20
N GLU A 355 -3.59 -8.55 6.08
CA GLU A 355 -4.15 -7.21 6.05
C GLU A 355 -5.58 -7.21 5.53
N TRP A 356 -6.43 -6.43 6.19
CA TRP A 356 -7.83 -6.27 5.83
C TRP A 356 -8.01 -5.29 4.68
N PRO A 357 -8.93 -5.56 3.75
CA PRO A 357 -9.28 -4.59 2.72
C PRO A 357 -10.09 -3.44 3.32
N ALA A 358 -9.95 -2.24 2.74
CA ALA A 358 -10.78 -1.10 3.10
C ALA A 358 -11.02 -0.18 1.91
N ARG A 359 -12.19 0.49 1.91
CA ARG A 359 -12.55 1.40 0.83
C ARG A 359 -13.51 2.49 1.31
N VAL A 360 -13.18 3.72 1.02
CA VAL A 360 -14.02 4.90 1.24
C VAL A 360 -14.92 5.11 0.01
N ASP A 361 -16.17 5.54 0.23
CA ASP A 361 -17.05 5.94 -0.87
C ASP A 361 -16.40 7.08 -1.69
N PRO A 362 -16.13 6.88 -2.99
CA PRO A 362 -15.53 7.92 -3.84
C PRO A 362 -16.35 9.22 -3.89
N ASP A 363 -17.66 9.15 -3.64
CA ASP A 363 -18.56 10.32 -3.56
C ASP A 363 -18.60 10.96 -2.16
N HIS A 364 -17.82 10.47 -1.19
CA HIS A 364 -17.72 11.10 0.14
C HIS A 364 -17.33 12.58 0.01
N PRO A 365 -17.96 13.51 0.76
CA PRO A 365 -17.71 14.95 0.63
C PRO A 365 -16.23 15.34 0.70
N PHE A 366 -15.46 14.71 1.58
CA PHE A 366 -14.01 14.97 1.70
C PHE A 366 -13.23 14.56 0.44
N LEU A 367 -13.54 13.39 -0.13
CA LEU A 367 -12.90 12.93 -1.37
C LEU A 367 -13.26 13.83 -2.56
N ARG A 368 -14.49 14.35 -2.61
CA ARG A 368 -14.88 15.36 -3.61
C ARG A 368 -14.12 16.67 -3.45
N HIS A 369 -13.83 17.11 -2.22
CA HIS A 369 -12.95 18.27 -1.99
C HIS A 369 -11.53 17.99 -2.48
N ALA A 370 -11.00 16.78 -2.22
CA ALA A 370 -9.70 16.37 -2.70
C ALA A 370 -9.64 16.30 -4.24
N ALA A 371 -10.61 15.68 -4.90
CA ALA A 371 -10.70 15.61 -6.36
C ALA A 371 -10.76 17.02 -7.00
N ALA A 372 -11.58 17.92 -6.44
CA ALA A 372 -11.67 19.29 -6.93
C ALA A 372 -10.38 20.11 -6.69
N ALA A 373 -9.65 19.83 -5.61
CA ALA A 373 -8.35 20.44 -5.35
C ALA A 373 -7.29 19.94 -6.33
N LEU A 374 -7.28 18.64 -6.63
CA LEU A 374 -6.41 18.04 -7.63
C LEU A 374 -6.68 18.63 -9.01
N GLU A 375 -7.93 18.71 -9.45
CA GLU A 375 -8.31 19.34 -10.72
C GLU A 375 -7.84 20.79 -10.82
N GLU A 376 -8.03 21.57 -9.76
CA GLU A 376 -7.57 22.96 -9.70
C GLU A 376 -6.05 23.08 -9.85
N VAL A 377 -5.29 22.23 -9.16
CA VAL A 377 -3.83 22.30 -9.11
C VAL A 377 -3.19 21.78 -10.39
N TYR A 378 -3.74 20.71 -10.95
CA TYR A 378 -3.17 20.04 -12.12
C TYR A 378 -3.76 20.54 -13.45
N GLY A 379 -4.92 21.20 -13.42
CA GLY A 379 -5.61 21.71 -14.63
C GLY A 379 -6.30 20.59 -15.43
N SER A 380 -6.45 19.42 -14.86
CA SER A 380 -7.15 18.27 -15.44
C SER A 380 -7.88 17.49 -14.34
N PRO A 381 -9.02 16.85 -14.64
CA PRO A 381 -9.72 16.02 -13.67
C PRO A 381 -8.84 14.94 -13.07
N ALA A 382 -9.03 14.67 -11.77
CA ALA A 382 -8.36 13.56 -11.12
C ALA A 382 -8.89 12.21 -11.63
N VAL A 383 -8.00 11.26 -11.83
CA VAL A 383 -8.36 9.86 -12.05
C VAL A 383 -8.72 9.26 -10.69
N ILE A 384 -9.99 8.93 -10.52
CA ILE A 384 -10.48 8.31 -9.30
C ILE A 384 -10.23 6.80 -9.39
N VAL A 385 -9.35 6.29 -8.52
CA VAL A 385 -9.06 4.87 -8.38
C VAL A 385 -9.88 4.36 -7.21
N VAL A 386 -10.93 3.60 -7.51
CA VAL A 386 -11.89 3.12 -6.50
C VAL A 386 -11.18 2.24 -5.45
N SER A 387 -10.26 1.38 -5.89
CA SER A 387 -9.40 0.60 -5.00
C SER A 387 -8.08 0.30 -5.70
N SER A 388 -6.96 0.51 -5.02
CA SER A 388 -5.65 0.04 -5.50
C SER A 388 -5.56 -1.48 -5.38
N GLY A 389 -4.74 -2.09 -6.23
CA GLY A 389 -4.38 -3.52 -6.12
C GLY A 389 -3.40 -3.81 -4.98
N GLY A 390 -2.77 -2.77 -4.40
CA GLY A 390 -1.88 -2.87 -3.25
C GLY A 390 -2.63 -3.07 -1.93
N SER A 391 -1.88 -3.37 -0.88
CA SER A 391 -2.38 -3.55 0.49
C SER A 391 -1.60 -2.63 1.44
N GLY A 392 -2.12 -2.43 2.63
CA GLY A 392 -1.55 -1.60 3.69
C GLY A 392 -2.58 -1.41 4.82
N PRO A 393 -2.20 -0.88 5.98
CA PRO A 393 -3.03 -0.82 7.18
C PRO A 393 -4.11 0.29 7.13
N LEU A 394 -4.84 0.40 6.00
CA LEU A 394 -5.93 1.36 5.83
C LEU A 394 -7.17 1.00 6.66
N HIS A 395 -7.46 -0.30 6.77
CA HIS A 395 -8.68 -0.81 7.41
C HIS A 395 -8.94 -0.26 8.82
N PRO A 396 -8.00 -0.26 9.77
CA PRO A 396 -8.26 0.24 11.11
C PRO A 396 -8.67 1.71 11.14
N PHE A 397 -8.21 2.53 10.22
CA PHE A 397 -8.60 3.95 10.13
C PHE A 397 -10.00 4.12 9.53
N VAL A 398 -10.32 3.39 8.48
CA VAL A 398 -11.62 3.50 7.79
C VAL A 398 -12.72 2.78 8.54
N GLU A 399 -12.49 1.54 8.95
CA GLU A 399 -13.54 0.69 9.54
C GLU A 399 -13.62 0.80 11.06
N THR A 400 -12.48 0.91 11.77
CA THR A 400 -12.49 1.01 13.24
C THR A 400 -12.73 2.43 13.72
N LEU A 401 -12.05 3.42 13.11
CA LEU A 401 -12.21 4.85 13.47
C LEU A 401 -13.36 5.52 12.72
N ASN A 402 -13.83 4.95 11.60
CA ASN A 402 -14.81 5.55 10.68
C ASN A 402 -14.30 6.90 10.12
N VAL A 403 -13.01 6.98 9.80
CA VAL A 403 -12.38 8.17 9.22
C VAL A 403 -12.26 8.01 7.70
N PRO A 404 -12.89 8.84 6.89
CA PRO A 404 -12.70 8.83 5.45
C PRO A 404 -11.30 9.30 5.09
N MET A 405 -10.48 8.41 4.52
CA MET A 405 -9.09 8.66 4.16
C MET A 405 -8.96 9.00 2.68
N ALA A 406 -8.24 10.07 2.35
CA ALA A 406 -7.89 10.45 0.98
C ALA A 406 -6.42 10.13 0.70
N MET A 407 -6.16 9.43 -0.40
CA MET A 407 -4.81 9.09 -0.85
C MET A 407 -4.46 9.98 -2.05
N LEU A 408 -3.71 11.02 -1.78
CA LEU A 408 -3.09 11.92 -2.77
C LEU A 408 -1.70 12.32 -2.29
N GLY A 409 -0.77 12.59 -3.17
CA GLY A 409 0.62 12.81 -2.73
C GLY A 409 1.55 13.29 -3.84
N ILE A 410 2.82 12.91 -3.73
CA ILE A 410 3.92 13.42 -4.54
C ILE A 410 4.65 12.33 -5.35
N SER A 411 4.14 11.10 -5.39
CA SER A 411 4.75 10.00 -6.13
C SER A 411 4.33 9.99 -7.60
N TYR A 412 5.07 9.26 -8.40
CA TYR A 412 4.74 8.97 -9.80
C TYR A 412 5.27 7.57 -10.17
N PRO A 413 4.79 6.92 -11.24
CA PRO A 413 5.19 5.53 -11.57
C PRO A 413 6.70 5.32 -11.75
N GLY A 414 7.44 6.37 -12.13
CA GLY A 414 8.90 6.33 -12.27
C GLY A 414 9.68 6.54 -10.97
N SER A 415 9.04 6.69 -9.81
CA SER A 415 9.69 6.93 -8.51
C SER A 415 10.62 5.82 -8.06
N ARG A 416 10.49 4.61 -8.62
CA ARG A 416 11.28 3.42 -8.27
C ARG A 416 11.14 3.03 -6.79
N VAL A 417 9.94 3.10 -6.28
CA VAL A 417 9.60 2.58 -4.94
C VAL A 417 10.10 1.13 -4.81
N HIS A 418 10.68 0.77 -3.67
CA HIS A 418 11.31 -0.53 -3.36
C HIS A 418 12.49 -0.92 -4.28
N SER A 419 13.04 0.01 -5.07
CA SER A 419 14.10 -0.28 -6.04
C SER A 419 15.29 0.68 -5.91
N PRO A 420 16.49 0.32 -6.39
CA PRO A 420 17.63 1.22 -6.43
C PRO A 420 17.34 2.50 -7.23
N ASN A 421 17.86 3.63 -6.72
CA ASN A 421 17.62 4.98 -7.23
C ASN A 421 16.18 5.46 -7.06
N GLU A 422 15.52 5.08 -5.99
CA GLU A 422 14.26 5.68 -5.56
C GLU A 422 14.37 7.20 -5.51
N HIS A 423 13.34 7.90 -5.96
CA HIS A 423 13.36 9.36 -6.05
C HIS A 423 11.98 9.97 -6.23
N ILE A 424 11.89 11.28 -5.96
CA ILE A 424 10.74 12.13 -6.27
C ILE A 424 11.15 13.26 -7.19
N ARG A 425 10.20 13.81 -7.96
CA ARG A 425 10.39 14.98 -8.81
C ARG A 425 9.97 16.24 -8.07
N TRP A 426 10.73 17.32 -8.17
CA TRP A 426 10.32 18.62 -7.62
C TRP A 426 8.96 19.08 -8.13
N HIS A 427 8.68 18.78 -9.37
CA HIS A 427 7.39 19.06 -9.99
C HIS A 427 6.22 18.46 -9.22
N ASP A 428 6.33 17.21 -8.77
CA ASP A 428 5.30 16.52 -8.03
C ASP A 428 5.25 17.00 -6.57
N VAL A 429 6.41 17.29 -5.97
CA VAL A 429 6.48 17.91 -4.63
C VAL A 429 5.68 19.21 -4.60
N HIS A 430 5.88 20.09 -5.60
CA HIS A 430 5.14 21.36 -5.66
C HIS A 430 3.64 21.15 -5.78
N ARG A 431 3.20 20.28 -6.69
CA ARG A 431 1.79 20.07 -6.99
C ARG A 431 1.08 19.28 -5.89
N GLY A 432 1.65 18.16 -5.46
CA GLY A 432 1.04 17.31 -4.44
C GLY A 432 0.93 18.00 -3.08
N THR A 433 1.99 18.73 -2.67
CA THR A 433 1.93 19.56 -1.46
C THR A 433 0.86 20.64 -1.57
N TYR A 434 0.76 21.32 -2.72
CA TYR A 434 -0.28 22.35 -2.92
C TYR A 434 -1.69 21.74 -3.02
N ALA A 435 -1.83 20.55 -3.58
CA ALA A 435 -3.11 19.85 -3.60
C ALA A 435 -3.58 19.51 -2.18
N THR A 436 -2.66 19.12 -1.28
CA THR A 436 -2.97 18.92 0.15
C THR A 436 -3.47 20.23 0.79
N VAL A 437 -2.77 21.35 0.55
CA VAL A 437 -3.20 22.69 1.01
C VAL A 437 -4.61 23.00 0.51
N ARG A 438 -4.86 22.86 -0.79
CA ARG A 438 -6.17 23.20 -1.39
C ARG A 438 -7.31 22.28 -0.91
N THR A 439 -6.99 21.00 -0.68
CA THR A 439 -7.97 20.05 -0.11
C THR A 439 -8.40 20.50 1.27
N LEU A 440 -7.46 20.85 2.13
CA LEU A 440 -7.75 21.34 3.49
C LEU A 440 -8.44 22.69 3.50
N GLU A 441 -8.07 23.62 2.61
CA GLU A 441 -8.76 24.91 2.46
C GLU A 441 -10.23 24.72 2.06
N ARG A 442 -10.49 23.83 1.08
CA ARG A 442 -11.86 23.51 0.63
C ARG A 442 -12.68 22.83 1.71
N TRP A 443 -12.11 21.85 2.38
CA TRP A 443 -12.76 21.11 3.46
C TRP A 443 -13.10 22.02 4.64
N ALA A 444 -12.18 22.87 5.06
CA ALA A 444 -12.37 23.80 6.17
C ALA A 444 -13.16 25.06 5.79
N GLY A 445 -13.51 25.24 4.52
CA GLY A 445 -14.23 26.43 4.05
C GLY A 445 -13.42 27.73 4.13
N ILE A 446 -12.08 27.65 4.08
CA ILE A 446 -11.18 28.81 4.12
C ILE A 446 -10.52 29.04 2.75
N GLY A 447 -10.22 30.30 2.43
CA GLY A 447 -9.48 30.63 1.19
C GLY A 447 -10.25 30.40 -0.12
N VAL A 448 -11.55 30.17 -0.08
CA VAL A 448 -12.43 30.14 -1.25
C VAL A 448 -12.95 31.54 -1.48
N VAL A 449 -12.24 32.33 -2.29
CA VAL A 449 -12.74 33.60 -2.86
C VAL A 449 -12.80 33.43 -4.37
#